data_6c0aa664d7e1d4610d140b42dbd82555
#
_entry.id   6c0aa664d7e1d4610d140b42dbd82555
#
_cell.length_a   1.000
_cell.length_b   1.000
_cell.length_c   1.000
_cell.angle_alpha   90.00
_cell.angle_beta   90.00
_cell.angle_gamma   90.00
#
_symmetry.space_group_name_H-M   'P 1'
#
loop_
_entity.id
_entity.type
_entity.pdbx_description
1 polymer ?
#
loop_
_entity_poly.entity_id
_entity_poly.type
_entity_poly.pdbx_seq_one_letter_code
_entity_poly.pdbx_strand_id
1 'polypeptide(L)'
;MKQYNAKNILNIAIAGHSGSGKTSLAEAIIYTCGGSERLGKVSEGNTILDCDPEEIKRKSSVVAATAPVEWKNHKINLIDTPGLFDFEGGLYEGVRAADSVLITVSGKSGVCVGTEKAVAAADKRGLTKIFFVNGLCDESARFYRVFENLKASFGPSVCPVVVPYIVDGQADCYVNLLEYKAYKLSLIHISEPTRQ
;
A
#
# COMPACT_ATOMS: atom_id res chain seq x y z
N MET A 1 -24.64 -10.43 -6.29
CA MET A 1 -23.47 -9.67 -6.77
C MET A 1 -23.99 -8.32 -7.24
N LYS A 2 -23.51 -7.20 -6.66
CA LYS A 2 -23.89 -5.87 -7.15
C LYS A 2 -23.36 -5.67 -8.57
N GLN A 3 -24.16 -5.07 -9.43
CA GLN A 3 -23.70 -4.66 -10.75
C GLN A 3 -23.09 -3.27 -10.65
N TYR A 4 -21.88 -3.11 -11.17
CA TYR A 4 -21.15 -1.83 -11.21
C TYR A 4 -21.09 -1.32 -12.64
N ASN A 5 -21.27 -0.02 -12.82
CA ASN A 5 -20.98 0.63 -14.08
C ASN A 5 -19.46 0.64 -14.30
N ALA A 6 -18.99 0.55 -15.53
CA ALA A 6 -17.55 0.52 -15.86
C ALA A 6 -16.77 1.70 -15.25
N LYS A 7 -17.41 2.87 -15.16
CA LYS A 7 -16.84 4.07 -14.52
C LYS A 7 -16.58 3.93 -13.00
N ASN A 8 -17.24 2.95 -12.36
CA ASN A 8 -17.14 2.71 -10.92
C ASN A 8 -16.29 1.46 -10.62
N ILE A 9 -15.59 0.93 -11.63
CA ILE A 9 -14.64 -0.17 -11.46
C ILE A 9 -13.24 0.41 -11.62
N LEU A 10 -12.39 0.22 -10.60
CA LEU A 10 -11.01 0.69 -10.56
C LEU A 10 -10.08 -0.48 -10.32
N ASN A 11 -8.95 -0.51 -11.02
CA ASN A 11 -7.91 -1.50 -10.84
C ASN A 11 -6.67 -0.82 -10.25
N ILE A 12 -6.24 -1.23 -9.07
CA ILE A 12 -5.10 -0.64 -8.38
C ILE A 12 -4.03 -1.72 -8.18
N ALA A 13 -2.87 -1.56 -8.81
CA ALA A 13 -1.73 -2.42 -8.52
C ALA A 13 -1.02 -1.95 -7.25
N ILE A 14 -0.70 -2.88 -6.36
CA ILE A 14 0.11 -2.63 -5.18
C ILE A 14 1.51 -3.16 -5.49
N ALA A 15 2.47 -2.25 -5.57
CA ALA A 15 3.84 -2.54 -5.98
C ALA A 15 4.86 -2.02 -4.96
N GLY A 16 6.12 -2.42 -5.09
CA GLY A 16 7.22 -1.97 -4.22
C GLY A 16 8.21 -3.09 -3.91
N HIS A 17 9.23 -2.77 -3.15
CA HIS A 17 10.31 -3.71 -2.80
C HIS A 17 9.79 -4.88 -1.95
N SER A 18 10.51 -6.00 -1.99
CA SER A 18 10.25 -7.13 -1.09
C SER A 18 10.32 -6.69 0.38
N GLY A 19 9.38 -7.16 1.21
CA GLY A 19 9.32 -6.78 2.62
C GLY A 19 8.78 -5.37 2.92
N SER A 20 8.34 -4.59 1.92
CA SER A 20 7.72 -3.27 2.15
C SER A 20 6.29 -3.33 2.72
N GLY A 21 5.69 -4.54 2.76
CA GLY A 21 4.36 -4.78 3.32
C GLY A 21 3.21 -4.61 2.34
N LYS A 22 3.41 -4.89 1.05
CA LYS A 22 2.39 -4.87 -0.01
C LYS A 22 1.17 -5.72 0.35
N THR A 23 1.39 -7.02 0.51
CA THR A 23 0.34 -7.99 0.86
C THR A 23 -0.34 -7.63 2.18
N SER A 24 0.43 -7.19 3.19
CA SER A 24 -0.14 -6.75 4.48
C SER A 24 -1.03 -5.52 4.33
N LEU A 25 -0.67 -4.58 3.46
CA LEU A 25 -1.52 -3.42 3.15
C LEU A 25 -2.78 -3.84 2.40
N ALA A 26 -2.65 -4.72 1.40
CA ALA A 26 -3.79 -5.25 0.66
C ALA A 26 -4.78 -5.97 1.59
N GLU A 27 -4.29 -6.84 2.46
CA GLU A 27 -5.10 -7.54 3.47
C GLU A 27 -5.81 -6.56 4.42
N ALA A 28 -5.13 -5.50 4.85
CA ALA A 28 -5.71 -4.46 5.70
C ALA A 28 -6.84 -3.70 4.98
N ILE A 29 -6.67 -3.39 3.69
CA ILE A 29 -7.70 -2.75 2.86
C ILE A 29 -8.91 -3.70 2.70
N ILE A 30 -8.67 -4.98 2.38
CA ILE A 30 -9.72 -6.00 2.23
C ILE A 30 -10.52 -6.11 3.53
N TYR A 31 -9.84 -6.24 4.67
CA TYR A 31 -10.48 -6.32 5.99
C TYR A 31 -11.29 -5.06 6.32
N THR A 32 -10.73 -3.88 6.12
CA THR A 32 -11.38 -2.59 6.43
C THR A 32 -12.62 -2.35 5.55
N CYS A 33 -12.60 -2.83 4.30
CA CYS A 33 -13.74 -2.75 3.40
C CYS A 33 -14.78 -3.87 3.63
N GLY A 34 -14.59 -4.73 4.63
CA GLY A 34 -15.52 -5.84 4.93
C GLY A 34 -15.44 -7.01 3.95
N GLY A 35 -14.36 -7.11 3.18
CA GLY A 35 -14.11 -8.24 2.27
C GLY A 35 -13.61 -9.50 2.98
N SER A 36 -13.26 -9.39 4.27
CA SER A 36 -12.85 -10.51 5.12
C SER A 36 -13.31 -10.30 6.55
N GLU A 37 -13.63 -11.40 7.24
CA GLU A 37 -13.97 -11.39 8.68
C GLU A 37 -12.73 -11.29 9.58
N ARG A 38 -11.54 -11.53 9.03
CA ARG A 38 -10.26 -11.47 9.76
C ARG A 38 -9.19 -10.75 8.97
N LEU A 39 -8.27 -10.10 9.67
CA LEU A 39 -7.08 -9.53 9.08
C LEU A 39 -6.06 -10.64 8.81
N GLY A 40 -5.77 -10.91 7.54
CA GLY A 40 -4.74 -11.88 7.14
C GLY A 40 -3.34 -11.38 7.50
N LYS A 41 -2.47 -12.30 7.90
CA LYS A 41 -1.07 -12.03 8.23
C LYS A 41 -0.13 -12.95 7.46
N VAL A 42 0.80 -12.40 6.72
CA VAL A 42 1.81 -13.14 5.96
C VAL A 42 2.63 -14.06 6.87
N SER A 43 2.96 -13.59 8.08
CA SER A 43 3.72 -14.38 9.06
C SER A 43 3.01 -15.65 9.53
N GLU A 44 1.67 -15.63 9.55
CA GLU A 44 0.80 -16.73 9.95
C GLU A 44 0.38 -17.62 8.75
N GLY A 45 0.67 -17.18 7.51
CA GLY A 45 0.31 -17.90 6.28
C GLY A 45 -1.21 -18.00 6.07
N ASN A 46 -1.98 -17.01 6.53
CA ASN A 46 -3.44 -17.01 6.52
C ASN A 46 -4.04 -15.84 5.71
N THR A 47 -3.26 -15.26 4.81
CA THR A 47 -3.68 -14.19 3.90
C THR A 47 -4.64 -14.74 2.83
N ILE A 48 -5.46 -13.85 2.27
CA ILE A 48 -6.35 -14.18 1.15
C ILE A 48 -5.56 -14.18 -0.16
N LEU A 49 -4.55 -13.33 -0.26
CA LEU A 49 -3.79 -13.09 -1.49
C LEU A 49 -2.68 -14.13 -1.72
N ASP A 50 -1.88 -14.42 -0.70
CA ASP A 50 -0.84 -15.46 -0.79
C ASP A 50 -1.44 -16.81 -0.39
N CYS A 51 -2.05 -17.51 -1.33
CA CYS A 51 -2.73 -18.79 -1.09
C CYS A 51 -1.96 -20.02 -1.64
N ASP A 52 -0.93 -19.80 -2.46
CA ASP A 52 -0.08 -20.88 -2.95
C ASP A 52 0.79 -21.43 -1.80
N PRO A 53 0.95 -22.77 -1.69
CA PRO A 53 1.79 -23.39 -0.68
C PRO A 53 3.24 -22.87 -0.67
N GLU A 54 3.78 -22.50 -1.84
CA GLU A 54 5.13 -21.95 -1.94
C GLU A 54 5.19 -20.51 -1.40
N GLU A 55 4.18 -19.69 -1.65
CA GLU A 55 4.07 -18.34 -1.07
C GLU A 55 3.98 -18.37 0.45
N ILE A 56 3.14 -19.26 0.98
CA ILE A 56 2.99 -19.48 2.42
C ILE A 56 4.32 -19.92 3.05
N LYS A 57 5.02 -20.87 2.43
CA LYS A 57 6.31 -21.35 2.90
C LYS A 57 7.39 -20.28 2.87
N ARG A 58 7.44 -19.50 1.79
CA ARG A 58 8.40 -18.39 1.60
C ARG A 58 8.04 -17.15 2.39
N LYS A 59 6.77 -17.01 2.82
CA LYS A 59 6.19 -15.79 3.38
C LYS A 59 6.38 -14.59 2.44
N SER A 60 6.18 -14.83 1.16
CA SER A 60 6.38 -13.85 0.09
C SER A 60 5.60 -14.25 -1.15
N SER A 61 4.96 -13.28 -1.77
CA SER A 61 4.22 -13.46 -3.02
C SER A 61 5.15 -13.87 -4.16
N VAL A 62 4.72 -14.83 -4.96
CA VAL A 62 5.43 -15.38 -6.14
C VAL A 62 4.71 -14.97 -7.42
N VAL A 63 3.39 -14.91 -7.40
CA VAL A 63 2.54 -14.50 -8.52
C VAL A 63 1.73 -13.25 -8.17
N ALA A 64 1.19 -12.57 -9.18
CA ALA A 64 0.26 -11.49 -8.95
C ALA A 64 -1.11 -12.05 -8.53
N ALA A 65 -1.67 -11.55 -7.43
CA ALA A 65 -2.95 -11.96 -6.91
C ALA A 65 -3.96 -10.80 -6.96
N THR A 66 -5.24 -11.10 -7.14
CA THR A 66 -6.27 -10.07 -7.25
C THR A 66 -7.40 -10.33 -6.25
N ALA A 67 -7.77 -9.29 -5.49
CA ALA A 67 -8.93 -9.31 -4.60
C ALA A 67 -9.82 -8.09 -4.85
N PRO A 68 -11.15 -8.27 -5.01
CA PRO A 68 -12.08 -7.17 -5.14
C PRO A 68 -12.49 -6.64 -3.76
N VAL A 69 -12.60 -5.31 -3.65
CA VAL A 69 -13.20 -4.63 -2.49
C VAL A 69 -14.27 -3.64 -2.97
N GLU A 70 -15.24 -3.39 -2.11
CA GLU A 70 -16.30 -2.40 -2.37
C GLU A 70 -16.11 -1.20 -1.43
N TRP A 71 -16.01 0.01 -1.99
CA TRP A 71 -15.87 1.23 -1.23
C TRP A 71 -16.61 2.39 -1.89
N LYS A 72 -17.47 3.09 -1.15
CA LYS A 72 -18.21 4.29 -1.61
C LYS A 72 -18.81 4.13 -3.03
N ASN A 73 -19.55 3.04 -3.26
CA ASN A 73 -20.16 2.68 -4.55
C ASN A 73 -19.18 2.40 -5.70
N HIS A 74 -17.91 2.17 -5.41
CA HIS A 74 -16.93 1.69 -6.37
C HIS A 74 -16.54 0.24 -6.05
N LYS A 75 -16.29 -0.52 -7.10
CA LYS A 75 -15.59 -1.80 -7.02
C LYS A 75 -14.12 -1.54 -7.33
N ILE A 76 -13.25 -1.84 -6.38
CA ILE A 76 -11.80 -1.69 -6.53
C ILE A 76 -11.19 -3.09 -6.58
N ASN A 77 -10.55 -3.43 -7.68
CA ASN A 77 -9.75 -4.64 -7.78
C ASN A 77 -8.32 -4.30 -7.33
N LEU A 78 -7.93 -4.82 -6.18
CA LEU A 78 -6.55 -4.73 -5.68
C LEU A 78 -5.74 -5.83 -6.35
N ILE A 79 -4.64 -5.46 -6.98
CA ILE A 79 -3.71 -6.39 -7.64
C ILE A 79 -2.41 -6.34 -6.85
N ASP A 80 -2.22 -7.31 -5.95
CA ASP A 80 -0.96 -7.44 -5.21
C ASP A 80 0.11 -8.05 -6.11
N THR A 81 1.30 -7.45 -6.16
CA THR A 81 2.37 -7.89 -7.04
C THR A 81 3.58 -8.41 -6.24
N PRO A 82 4.29 -9.42 -6.75
CA PRO A 82 5.53 -9.89 -6.12
C PRO A 82 6.56 -8.76 -5.99
N GLY A 83 7.35 -8.79 -4.91
CA GLY A 83 8.39 -7.80 -4.67
C GLY A 83 9.82 -8.33 -4.87
N LEU A 84 9.99 -9.63 -5.04
CA LEU A 84 11.27 -10.26 -5.34
C LEU A 84 11.60 -10.11 -6.82
N PHE A 85 12.86 -9.87 -7.14
CA PHE A 85 13.32 -9.66 -8.52
C PHE A 85 13.13 -10.89 -9.40
N ASP A 86 13.22 -12.08 -8.83
CA ASP A 86 13.01 -13.34 -9.54
C ASP A 86 11.59 -13.47 -10.11
N PHE A 87 10.63 -12.72 -9.55
CA PHE A 87 9.22 -12.71 -9.94
C PHE A 87 8.78 -11.38 -10.55
N GLU A 88 9.71 -10.62 -11.12
CA GLU A 88 9.45 -9.28 -11.70
C GLU A 88 8.36 -9.29 -12.79
N GLY A 89 8.16 -10.43 -13.46
CA GLY A 89 7.07 -10.61 -14.42
C GLY A 89 5.70 -10.26 -13.84
N GLY A 90 5.42 -10.68 -12.60
CA GLY A 90 4.16 -10.38 -11.90
C GLY A 90 3.97 -8.88 -11.60
N LEU A 91 5.04 -8.12 -11.41
CA LEU A 91 4.97 -6.65 -11.31
C LEU A 91 4.45 -6.04 -12.62
N TYR A 92 5.02 -6.44 -13.76
CA TYR A 92 4.60 -5.90 -15.06
C TYR A 92 3.19 -6.34 -15.44
N GLU A 93 2.78 -7.57 -15.10
CA GLU A 93 1.42 -8.06 -15.30
C GLU A 93 0.42 -7.20 -14.50
N GLY A 94 0.67 -7.00 -13.20
CA GLY A 94 -0.20 -6.19 -12.34
C GLY A 94 -0.30 -4.75 -12.80
N VAL A 95 0.84 -4.10 -13.10
CA VAL A 95 0.87 -2.71 -13.58
C VAL A 95 0.19 -2.58 -14.95
N ARG A 96 0.26 -3.61 -15.82
CA ARG A 96 -0.41 -3.59 -17.12
C ARG A 96 -1.94 -3.62 -17.00
N ALA A 97 -2.46 -4.30 -16.00
CA ALA A 97 -3.90 -4.43 -15.75
C ALA A 97 -4.49 -3.28 -14.93
N ALA A 98 -3.65 -2.43 -14.33
CA ALA A 98 -4.06 -1.39 -13.41
C ALA A 98 -4.36 -0.04 -14.08
N ASP A 99 -5.23 0.74 -13.42
CA ASP A 99 -5.52 2.15 -13.73
C ASP A 99 -4.62 3.10 -12.94
N SER A 100 -4.11 2.65 -11.80
CA SER A 100 -3.18 3.39 -10.92
C SER A 100 -2.31 2.44 -10.12
N VAL A 101 -1.21 2.95 -9.56
CA VAL A 101 -0.26 2.14 -8.77
C VAL A 101 -0.09 2.72 -7.38
N LEU A 102 -0.31 1.88 -6.37
CA LEU A 102 0.00 2.15 -4.97
C LEU A 102 1.36 1.54 -4.65
N ILE A 103 2.35 2.37 -4.43
CA ILE A 103 3.74 1.94 -4.21
C ILE A 103 4.04 1.96 -2.71
N THR A 104 4.25 0.78 -2.13
CA THR A 104 4.62 0.65 -0.72
C THR A 104 6.11 0.87 -0.53
N VAL A 105 6.45 1.72 0.43
CA VAL A 105 7.82 2.05 0.82
C VAL A 105 7.99 1.78 2.30
N SER A 106 9.05 1.10 2.69
CA SER A 106 9.34 0.85 4.11
C SER A 106 9.78 2.14 4.81
N GLY A 107 9.15 2.47 5.94
CA GLY A 107 9.54 3.60 6.78
C GLY A 107 10.96 3.49 7.37
N LYS A 108 11.50 2.26 7.40
CA LYS A 108 12.86 1.95 7.85
C LYS A 108 13.88 2.03 6.73
N SER A 109 13.65 1.31 5.62
CA SER A 109 14.61 1.18 4.52
C SER A 109 14.52 2.32 3.51
N GLY A 110 13.36 3.00 3.41
CA GLY A 110 13.15 4.07 2.43
C GLY A 110 13.06 3.56 1.00
N VAL A 111 13.55 4.38 0.06
CA VAL A 111 13.59 4.05 -1.36
C VAL A 111 14.60 2.93 -1.60
N CYS A 112 14.13 1.86 -2.22
CA CYS A 112 14.92 0.70 -2.60
C CYS A 112 14.78 0.42 -4.11
N VAL A 113 15.63 -0.42 -4.66
CA VAL A 113 15.61 -0.79 -6.11
C VAL A 113 14.23 -1.27 -6.56
N GLY A 114 13.50 -2.04 -5.74
CA GLY A 114 12.12 -2.47 -6.07
C GLY A 114 11.13 -1.31 -6.11
N THR A 115 11.36 -0.23 -5.35
CA THR A 115 10.58 1.01 -5.43
C THR A 115 10.82 1.73 -6.76
N GLU A 116 12.09 1.84 -7.16
CA GLU A 116 12.47 2.46 -8.43
C GLU A 116 11.92 1.70 -9.63
N LYS A 117 11.99 0.36 -9.60
CA LYS A 117 11.40 -0.50 -10.63
C LYS A 117 9.87 -0.35 -10.73
N ALA A 118 9.19 -0.27 -9.59
CA ALA A 118 7.74 -0.05 -9.56
C ALA A 118 7.35 1.32 -10.15
N VAL A 119 8.11 2.37 -9.82
CA VAL A 119 7.94 3.71 -10.40
C VAL A 119 8.18 3.68 -11.90
N ALA A 120 9.30 3.09 -12.36
CA ALA A 120 9.64 2.99 -13.78
C ALA A 120 8.59 2.21 -14.58
N ALA A 121 8.03 1.12 -14.02
CA ALA A 121 6.95 0.35 -14.64
C ALA A 121 5.67 1.20 -14.80
N ALA A 122 5.31 1.96 -13.75
CA ALA A 122 4.17 2.86 -13.77
C ALA A 122 4.36 4.02 -14.76
N ASP A 123 5.56 4.63 -14.79
CA ASP A 123 5.90 5.74 -15.69
C ASP A 123 5.85 5.31 -17.15
N LYS A 124 6.37 4.12 -17.48
CA LYS A 124 6.29 3.56 -18.83
C LYS A 124 4.87 3.43 -19.35
N ARG A 125 3.91 3.32 -18.43
CA ARG A 125 2.47 3.21 -18.72
C ARG A 125 1.71 4.54 -18.53
N GLY A 126 2.37 5.59 -18.07
CA GLY A 126 1.74 6.88 -17.76
C GLY A 126 0.71 6.80 -16.63
N LEU A 127 0.87 5.84 -15.68
CA LEU A 127 -0.09 5.64 -14.61
C LEU A 127 0.14 6.61 -13.45
N THR A 128 -0.96 7.01 -12.82
CA THR A 128 -0.92 7.76 -11.56
C THR A 128 -0.34 6.90 -10.46
N LYS A 129 0.53 7.50 -9.62
CA LYS A 129 1.22 6.83 -8.52
C LYS A 129 0.90 7.46 -7.18
N ILE A 130 0.73 6.62 -6.17
CA ILE A 130 0.65 7.04 -4.76
C ILE A 130 1.69 6.25 -3.98
N PHE A 131 2.50 6.94 -3.19
CA PHE A 131 3.43 6.29 -2.26
C PHE A 131 2.77 6.10 -0.90
N PHE A 132 2.88 4.89 -0.37
CA PHE A 132 2.44 4.54 0.97
C PHE A 132 3.65 4.16 1.83
N VAL A 133 4.02 5.02 2.78
CA VAL A 133 5.11 4.74 3.72
C VAL A 133 4.58 3.88 4.84
N ASN A 134 5.02 2.63 4.86
CA ASN A 134 4.56 1.59 5.77
C ASN A 134 5.56 1.32 6.90
N GLY A 135 5.08 0.71 8.00
CA GLY A 135 5.92 0.29 9.11
C GLY A 135 6.40 1.46 9.99
N LEU A 136 5.60 2.52 10.10
CA LEU A 136 5.94 3.70 10.93
C LEU A 136 5.88 3.44 12.44
N CYS A 137 5.36 2.28 12.87
CA CYS A 137 5.40 1.85 14.27
C CYS A 137 6.77 1.28 14.70
N ASP A 138 7.68 1.02 13.75
CA ASP A 138 9.04 0.59 14.05
C ASP A 138 9.85 1.78 14.60
N GLU A 139 10.55 1.60 15.71
CA GLU A 139 11.39 2.64 16.35
C GLU A 139 12.47 3.22 15.41
N SER A 140 12.90 2.42 14.43
CA SER A 140 13.88 2.82 13.41
C SER A 140 13.26 3.53 12.20
N ALA A 141 11.94 3.61 12.11
CA ALA A 141 11.26 4.31 11.02
C ALA A 141 11.44 5.83 11.09
N ARG A 142 11.62 6.45 9.93
CA ARG A 142 11.88 7.90 9.81
C ARG A 142 11.11 8.46 8.62
N PHE A 143 9.83 8.79 8.83
CA PHE A 143 8.94 9.27 7.75
C PHE A 143 9.53 10.43 6.97
N TYR A 144 9.98 11.48 7.64
CA TYR A 144 10.48 12.68 6.95
C TYR A 144 11.74 12.40 6.12
N ARG A 145 12.62 11.52 6.60
CA ARG A 145 13.78 11.07 5.82
C ARG A 145 13.36 10.31 4.56
N VAL A 146 12.38 9.41 4.70
CA VAL A 146 11.85 8.66 3.55
C VAL A 146 11.19 9.60 2.55
N PHE A 147 10.43 10.58 3.04
CA PHE A 147 9.80 11.59 2.18
C PHE A 147 10.82 12.41 1.40
N GLU A 148 11.88 12.90 2.04
CA GLU A 148 12.95 13.63 1.34
C GLU A 148 13.70 12.73 0.33
N ASN A 149 13.92 11.46 0.64
CA ASN A 149 14.49 10.50 -0.31
C ASN A 149 13.57 10.28 -1.52
N LEU A 150 12.26 10.20 -1.31
CA LEU A 150 11.27 10.09 -2.41
C LEU A 150 11.32 11.33 -3.31
N LYS A 151 11.40 12.53 -2.74
CA LYS A 151 11.56 13.79 -3.50
C LYS A 151 12.89 13.85 -4.26
N ALA A 152 13.97 13.42 -3.64
CA ALA A 152 15.28 13.39 -4.28
C ALA A 152 15.32 12.41 -5.46
N SER A 153 14.67 11.24 -5.33
CA SER A 153 14.67 10.20 -6.37
C SER A 153 13.67 10.46 -7.50
N PHE A 154 12.48 11.01 -7.20
CA PHE A 154 11.36 11.10 -8.14
C PHE A 154 10.91 12.54 -8.45
N GLY A 155 11.59 13.51 -7.87
CA GLY A 155 11.40 14.92 -8.18
C GLY A 155 10.40 15.66 -7.28
N PRO A 156 10.27 16.98 -7.49
CA PRO A 156 9.50 17.88 -6.63
C PRO A 156 7.98 17.69 -6.72
N SER A 157 7.50 16.93 -7.71
CA SER A 157 6.07 16.59 -7.83
C SER A 157 5.58 15.62 -6.75
N VAL A 158 6.50 14.99 -6.00
CA VAL A 158 6.15 14.18 -4.84
C VAL A 158 5.70 15.10 -3.71
N CYS A 159 4.40 15.11 -3.45
CA CYS A 159 3.80 15.91 -2.38
C CYS A 159 3.10 15.02 -1.34
N PRO A 160 3.13 15.40 -0.06
CA PRO A 160 2.47 14.62 0.99
C PRO A 160 0.96 14.86 0.96
N VAL A 161 0.18 13.80 1.17
CA VAL A 161 -1.29 13.86 1.35
C VAL A 161 -1.64 13.65 2.82
N VAL A 162 -0.99 12.68 3.45
CA VAL A 162 -1.13 12.40 4.88
C VAL A 162 0.26 12.38 5.49
N VAL A 163 0.45 13.10 6.59
CA VAL A 163 1.72 13.17 7.31
C VAL A 163 1.53 12.73 8.77
N PRO A 164 2.46 11.96 9.34
CA PRO A 164 2.45 11.67 10.76
C PRO A 164 2.91 12.90 11.54
N TYR A 165 2.22 13.22 12.63
CA TYR A 165 2.72 14.12 13.66
C TYR A 165 3.47 13.28 14.69
N ILE A 166 4.77 13.51 14.79
CA ILE A 166 5.68 12.66 15.58
C ILE A 166 6.01 13.38 16.89
N VAL A 167 5.74 12.71 18.01
CA VAL A 167 6.10 13.13 19.37
C VAL A 167 6.95 12.01 19.97
N ASP A 168 8.11 12.38 20.55
CA ASP A 168 9.03 11.42 21.18
C ASP A 168 9.41 10.21 20.30
N GLY A 169 9.51 10.45 18.98
CA GLY A 169 9.88 9.42 18.00
C GLY A 169 8.73 8.50 17.53
N GLN A 170 7.54 8.69 18.06
CA GLN A 170 6.34 7.93 17.68
C GLN A 170 5.29 8.81 17.01
N ALA A 171 4.51 8.23 16.09
CA ALA A 171 3.40 8.94 15.46
C ALA A 171 2.22 9.05 16.46
N ASP A 172 1.94 10.25 16.97
CA ASP A 172 0.80 10.53 17.84
C ASP A 172 -0.50 10.63 17.06
N CYS A 173 -0.48 11.29 15.91
CA CYS A 173 -1.62 11.40 15.00
C CYS A 173 -1.18 11.50 13.54
N TYR A 174 -2.13 11.36 12.64
CA TYR A 174 -1.94 11.52 11.20
C TYR A 174 -2.77 12.69 10.69
N VAL A 175 -2.12 13.64 10.03
CA VAL A 175 -2.77 14.84 9.48
C VAL A 175 -3.03 14.63 8.00
N ASN A 176 -4.31 14.65 7.62
CA ASN A 176 -4.72 14.66 6.22
C ASN A 176 -4.72 16.10 5.72
N LEU A 177 -3.80 16.41 4.81
CA LEU A 177 -3.59 17.77 4.29
C LEU A 177 -4.67 18.19 3.28
N LEU A 178 -5.40 17.24 2.68
CA LEU A 178 -6.49 17.55 1.75
C LEU A 178 -7.78 17.93 2.50
N GLU A 179 -8.03 17.30 3.64
CA GLU A 179 -9.24 17.52 4.42
C GLU A 179 -9.02 18.47 5.60
N TYR A 180 -7.78 18.83 5.90
CA TYR A 180 -7.37 19.62 7.08
C TYR A 180 -7.87 19.00 8.39
N LYS A 181 -7.74 17.65 8.50
CA LYS A 181 -8.16 16.87 9.68
C LYS A 181 -7.01 16.06 10.23
N ALA A 182 -6.94 15.97 11.55
CA ALA A 182 -6.04 15.09 12.26
C ALA A 182 -6.79 13.84 12.76
N TYR A 183 -6.17 12.67 12.57
CA TYR A 183 -6.72 11.38 13.00
C TYR A 183 -5.77 10.79 14.04
N LYS A 184 -6.27 10.61 15.27
CA LYS A 184 -5.54 9.93 16.32
C LYS A 184 -5.91 8.44 16.30
N LEU A 185 -4.91 7.57 16.11
CA LEU A 185 -5.11 6.14 16.15
C LEU A 185 -4.99 5.66 17.60
N SER A 186 -6.11 5.23 18.16
CA SER A 186 -6.11 4.52 19.44
C SER A 186 -5.93 3.02 19.18
N LEU A 187 -5.16 2.34 20.03
CA LEU A 187 -4.99 0.87 19.97
C LEU A 187 -6.32 0.11 20.18
N ILE A 188 -7.38 0.78 20.63
CA ILE A 188 -8.65 0.17 20.99
C ILE A 188 -9.78 0.55 20.03
N HIS A 189 -9.72 1.73 19.39
CA HIS A 189 -10.74 2.21 18.44
C HIS A 189 -10.12 3.13 17.39
N ILE A 190 -10.57 2.98 16.13
CA ILE A 190 -10.45 4.05 15.14
C ILE A 190 -11.45 5.12 15.60
N SER A 191 -10.98 6.11 16.36
CA SER A 191 -11.83 7.19 16.82
C SER A 191 -12.16 8.14 15.66
N GLU A 192 -13.39 8.67 15.66
CA GLU A 192 -13.82 9.70 14.72
C GLU A 192 -12.86 10.90 14.69
N PRO A 193 -12.76 11.62 13.54
CA PRO A 193 -11.86 12.74 13.40
C PRO A 193 -12.17 13.82 14.44
N THR A 194 -11.18 14.15 15.24
CA THR A 194 -11.28 15.27 16.19
C THR A 194 -11.33 16.58 15.38
N ARG A 195 -12.49 17.22 15.34
CA ARG A 195 -12.60 18.59 14.83
C ARG A 195 -11.87 19.51 15.81
N GLN A 196 -10.83 20.19 15.37
CA GLN A 196 -10.36 21.44 15.94
C GLN A 196 -10.87 22.59 15.11
#